data_707b81ebd0217db878b1a31a9cd47e9f
#
_entry.id   707b81ebd0217db878b1a31a9cd47e9f
#
_cell.length_a   1.000
_cell.length_b   1.000
_cell.length_c   1.000
_cell.angle_alpha   90.00
_cell.angle_beta   90.00
_cell.angle_gamma   90.00
#
_symmetry.space_group_name_H-M   'P 1'
#
loop_
_entity.id
_entity.type
_entity.pdbx_description
1 polymer ?
#
loop_
_entity_poly.entity_id
_entity_poly.type
_entity_poly.pdbx_seq_one_letter_code
_entity_poly.pdbx_strand_id
1 'polypeptide(L)' 'MPDDGMEFELANEFAVVRVRRRRTRNGERLEIEAPRLGRRIALCPLELESLTWQTPETFSRFLRTPFGPEED' A
#
# COMPACT_ATOMS: atom_id res chain seq x y z
N MET A 1 5.47 24.45 0.12
CA MET A 1 4.56 23.42 -0.29
C MET A 1 5.03 22.07 0.15
N PRO A 2 4.26 21.40 0.90
CA PRO A 2 4.72 20.10 1.39
C PRO A 2 4.84 19.11 0.25
N ASP A 3 5.86 18.32 0.32
CA ASP A 3 6.09 17.33 -0.69
C ASP A 3 5.14 16.18 -0.59
N ASP A 4 4.53 16.00 0.57
CA ASP A 4 3.63 14.90 0.72
C ASP A 4 2.21 15.38 0.60
N GLY A 5 1.95 16.35 -0.23
CA GLY A 5 0.61 16.82 -0.42
C GLY A 5 -0.20 16.08 -1.42
N MET A 6 0.43 15.24 -2.23
CA MET A 6 -0.31 14.53 -3.25
C MET A 6 -1.00 13.34 -2.64
N GLU A 7 -2.28 13.29 -2.80
CA GLU A 7 -3.07 12.22 -2.22
C GLU A 7 -4.23 11.91 -3.14
N PHE A 8 -4.53 10.66 -3.36
CA PHE A 8 -5.68 10.30 -4.16
C PHE A 8 -6.27 8.99 -3.65
N GLU A 9 -7.46 8.70 -4.11
CA GLU A 9 -8.19 7.56 -3.65
C GLU A 9 -8.50 6.65 -4.80
N LEU A 10 -8.35 5.36 -4.61
CA LEU A 10 -8.72 4.35 -5.58
C LEU A 10 -9.77 3.47 -4.94
N ALA A 11 -10.86 3.24 -5.64
CA ALA A 11 -11.95 2.49 -5.04
C ALA A 11 -12.74 1.72 -6.08
N ASN A 12 -13.28 0.62 -5.65
CA ASN A 12 -14.28 -0.09 -6.44
C ASN A 12 -15.27 -0.69 -5.45
N GLU A 13 -16.09 -1.62 -5.90
CA GLU A 13 -17.10 -2.15 -5.01
C GLU A 13 -16.52 -3.04 -3.92
N PHE A 14 -15.27 -3.43 -4.03
CA PHE A 14 -14.68 -4.32 -3.05
C PHE A 14 -13.76 -3.63 -2.06
N ALA A 15 -13.15 -2.54 -2.43
CA ALA A 15 -12.13 -1.94 -1.58
C ALA A 15 -11.94 -0.47 -1.86
N VAL A 16 -11.43 0.22 -0.86
CA VAL A 16 -11.08 1.62 -0.98
C VAL A 16 -9.69 1.79 -0.40
N VAL A 17 -8.80 2.44 -1.12
CA VAL A 17 -7.50 2.78 -0.57
C VAL A 17 -7.19 4.23 -0.87
N ARG A 18 -6.44 4.84 0.03
CA ARG A 18 -5.91 6.17 -0.17
C ARG A 18 -4.41 6.05 -0.29
N VAL A 19 -3.86 6.78 -1.24
CA VAL A 19 -2.44 6.68 -1.54
C VAL A 19 -1.86 8.07 -1.50
N ARG A 20 -0.72 8.24 -0.83
CA ARG A 20 -0.08 9.53 -0.83
C ARG A 20 1.42 9.37 -0.68
N ARG A 21 2.15 10.34 -1.17
CA ARG A 21 3.58 10.34 -1.05
C ARG A 21 3.98 11.01 0.25
N ARG A 22 4.89 10.41 0.96
CA ARG A 22 5.42 10.95 2.18
C ARG A 22 6.92 11.10 2.02
N ARG A 23 7.45 12.20 2.54
CA ARG A 23 8.87 12.39 2.50
C ARG A 23 9.37 12.31 3.92
N THR A 24 10.31 11.42 4.16
CA THR A 24 10.85 11.24 5.48
C THR A 24 12.32 11.55 5.46
N ARG A 25 12.92 11.56 6.64
CA ARG A 25 14.33 11.78 6.76
C ARG A 25 15.14 10.76 5.99
N ASN A 26 14.63 9.56 5.90
CA ASN A 26 15.33 8.48 5.22
C ASN A 26 14.93 8.34 3.76
N GLY A 27 14.17 9.25 3.23
CA GLY A 27 13.80 9.20 1.82
C GLY A 27 12.31 9.24 1.64
N GLU A 28 11.89 8.94 0.42
CA GLU A 28 10.48 9.01 0.08
C GLU A 28 9.81 7.68 0.29
N ARG A 29 8.54 7.73 0.64
CA ARG A 29 7.73 6.55 0.83
C ARG A 29 6.39 6.77 0.17
N LEU A 30 5.76 5.69 -0.21
CA LEU A 30 4.37 5.73 -0.64
C LEU A 30 3.52 5.15 0.48
N GLU A 31 2.64 5.95 1.00
CA GLU A 31 1.76 5.49 2.06
C GLU A 31 0.45 5.04 1.46
N ILE A 32 0.01 3.85 1.82
CA ILE A 32 -1.25 3.29 1.37
C ILE A 32 -2.09 3.02 2.58
N GLU A 33 -3.29 3.55 2.59
CA GLU A 33 -4.19 3.40 3.71
C GLU A 33 -5.47 2.74 3.25
N ALA A 34 -5.95 1.76 3.99
CA ALA A 34 -7.24 1.16 3.77
C ALA A 34 -8.17 1.65 4.86
N PRO A 35 -8.90 2.74 4.61
CA PRO A 35 -9.65 3.37 5.70
C PRO A 35 -10.75 2.50 6.28
N ARG A 36 -11.35 1.62 5.47
CA ARG A 36 -12.37 0.76 6.02
C ARG A 36 -11.82 -0.24 7.00
N LEU A 37 -10.57 -0.61 6.85
CA LEU A 37 -9.95 -1.59 7.71
C LEU A 37 -9.12 -0.96 8.81
N GLY A 38 -8.88 0.34 8.73
CA GLY A 38 -8.02 0.99 9.69
C GLY A 38 -6.58 0.56 9.58
N ARG A 39 -6.13 0.19 8.39
CA ARG A 39 -4.79 -0.29 8.17
C ARG A 39 -4.01 0.62 7.25
N ARG A 40 -2.72 0.65 7.42
CA ARG A 40 -1.88 1.54 6.66
C ARG A 40 -0.48 0.98 6.57
N ILE A 41 0.19 1.22 5.47
CA ILE A 41 1.55 0.77 5.27
C ILE A 41 2.29 1.82 4.47
N ALA A 42 3.59 1.93 4.67
CA ALA A 42 4.42 2.82 3.90
C ALA A 42 5.51 2.01 3.24
N LEU A 43 5.68 2.18 1.94
CA LEU A 43 6.62 1.40 1.17
C LEU A 43 7.69 2.29 0.60
N CYS A 44 8.93 1.83 0.64
CA CYS A 44 10.03 2.55 0.04
C CYS A 44 10.06 2.29 -1.46
N PRO A 45 10.83 3.07 -2.21
CA PRO A 45 10.86 2.87 -3.67
C PRO A 45 11.30 1.47 -4.08
N LEU A 46 12.21 0.87 -3.34
CA LEU A 46 12.65 -0.46 -3.71
C LEU A 46 11.52 -1.48 -3.53
N GLU A 47 10.77 -1.35 -2.45
CA GLU A 47 9.64 -2.24 -2.24
C GLU A 47 8.59 -2.03 -3.31
N LEU A 48 8.36 -0.78 -3.70
CA LEU A 48 7.42 -0.52 -4.77
C LEU A 48 7.90 -1.10 -6.08
N GLU A 49 9.18 -0.96 -6.35
CA GLU A 49 9.70 -1.49 -7.58
C GLU A 49 9.52 -3.00 -7.64
N SER A 50 9.64 -3.66 -6.49
CA SER A 50 9.50 -5.10 -6.47
C SER A 50 8.10 -5.56 -6.83
N LEU A 51 7.11 -4.71 -6.69
CA LEU A 51 5.76 -5.07 -7.08
C LEU A 51 5.63 -5.20 -8.60
N THR A 52 6.52 -4.59 -9.34
CA THR A 52 6.39 -4.60 -10.79
C THR A 52 6.77 -5.94 -11.40
N TRP A 53 7.44 -6.78 -10.65
CA TRP A 53 7.77 -8.10 -11.19
C TRP A 53 7.00 -9.22 -10.52
N GLN A 54 5.95 -8.87 -9.80
CA GLN A 54 5.11 -9.88 -9.19
C GLN A 54 4.07 -10.37 -10.19
N THR A 55 3.43 -11.45 -9.84
CA THR A 55 2.40 -12.02 -10.70
C THR A 55 1.06 -11.90 -9.99
N PRO A 56 -0.03 -12.08 -10.73
CA PRO A 56 -1.34 -12.05 -10.07
C PRO A 56 -1.49 -13.06 -8.95
N GLU A 57 -0.76 -14.16 -9.01
CA GLU A 57 -0.84 -15.14 -7.96
C GLU A 57 -0.35 -14.64 -6.64
N THR A 58 0.63 -13.74 -6.65
CA THR A 58 1.12 -13.15 -5.43
C THR A 58 -0.01 -12.40 -4.73
N PHE A 59 -0.77 -11.64 -5.50
CA PHE A 59 -1.84 -10.86 -4.91
C PHE A 59 -3.01 -11.74 -4.49
N SER A 60 -3.26 -12.81 -5.21
CA SER A 60 -4.28 -13.75 -4.79
C SER A 60 -3.94 -14.35 -3.43
N ARG A 61 -2.67 -14.63 -3.22
CA ARG A 61 -2.26 -15.14 -1.92
C ARG A 61 -2.46 -14.13 -0.81
N PHE A 62 -2.16 -12.85 -1.09
CA PHE A 62 -2.40 -11.81 -0.11
C PHE A 62 -3.87 -11.77 0.27
N LEU A 63 -4.75 -11.93 -0.70
CA LEU A 63 -6.17 -11.85 -0.42
C LEU A 63 -6.69 -13.04 0.34
N ARG A 64 -6.01 -14.18 0.24
CA ARG A 64 -6.43 -15.34 1.00
C ARG A 64 -6.07 -15.22 2.47
N THR A 65 -5.04 -14.46 2.80
CA THR A 65 -4.68 -14.24 4.19
C THR A 65 -4.62 -12.76 4.45
N PRO A 66 -5.76 -12.09 4.53
CA PRO A 66 -5.80 -10.64 4.52
C PRO A 66 -5.11 -10.14 5.73
N PHE A 67 -4.77 -10.27 6.62
CA PHE A 67 -4.04 -9.58 7.66
C PHE A 67 -2.73 -10.30 7.96
N GLY A 68 -2.20 -10.96 6.91
CA GLY A 68 -0.93 -11.63 7.05
C GLY A 68 -1.11 -13.10 7.18
N PRO A 69 0.02 -13.84 7.21
CA PRO A 69 -0.09 -15.27 7.28
C PRO A 69 -0.76 -15.68 8.58
N GLU A 70 -1.50 -16.80 8.49
CA GLU A 70 -2.08 -17.29 9.66
C GLU A 70 -1.07 -17.88 10.52
N GLU A 71 -1.12 -17.58 11.76
CA GLU A 71 -0.18 -18.14 12.59
C GLU A 71 -0.77 -19.19 13.26
N ASP A 72 -0.63 -20.15 13.32
CA ASP A 72 -1.25 -21.13 14.00
C ASP A 72 -0.59 -21.89 14.80
#